data_5e30441aa2c4c80d991eeb6248804f5d
#
_entry.id   5e30441aa2c4c80d991eeb6248804f5d
#
_cell.length_a   1.000
_cell.length_b   1.000
_cell.length_c   1.000
_cell.angle_alpha   90.00
_cell.angle_beta   90.00
_cell.angle_gamma   90.00
#
_symmetry.space_group_name_H-M   'P 1'
#
loop_
_entity.id
_entity.type
_entity.pdbx_description
1 polymer ?
#
loop_
_entity_poly.entity_id
_entity_poly.type
_entity_poly.pdbx_seq_one_letter_code
_entity_poly.pdbx_strand_id
1 'polypeptide(L)'
;MNTCSLLNGFREILLNSINHKQYEENNPIQISIYDDKMYVWNDGKFPDEIAKQDLFKKHYSKPYNPLIAQTFFKAGFIESWGRGFEKIRKECEEYGAPLPKVEIKSSGVMVKCVPSKVYMELLDKMKGKNDPVNDPVNDPVNDPVNDPVNLDEIERKILEIIKDNASITRKELSRLLDLSEATIKRKLSNLKQHNVIERLGSDKKGSWRIL
;
A
#
# COMPACT_ATOMS: atom_id res chain seq x y z
N MET A 1 21.72 9.96 12.03
CA MET A 1 20.33 10.30 11.67
C MET A 1 19.46 9.14 12.11
N ASN A 2 18.63 9.36 13.11
CA ASN A 2 17.83 8.27 13.70
C ASN A 2 16.68 7.87 12.76
N THR A 3 16.86 6.76 12.08
CA THR A 3 15.80 6.04 11.34
C THR A 3 14.75 5.43 12.29
N CYS A 4 14.89 5.66 13.59
CA CYS A 4 14.13 5.00 14.66
C CYS A 4 12.76 5.64 14.95
N SER A 5 12.39 6.74 14.33
CA SER A 5 11.28 7.56 14.80
C SER A 5 9.95 7.31 14.10
N LEU A 6 9.94 6.72 12.91
CA LEU A 6 8.72 6.14 12.34
C LEU A 6 8.26 4.87 13.11
N LEU A 7 9.09 4.38 14.04
CA LEU A 7 8.82 3.16 14.79
C LEU A 7 7.61 3.27 15.73
N ASN A 8 7.41 4.41 16.39
CA ASN A 8 6.30 4.53 17.34
C ASN A 8 4.96 4.70 16.62
N GLY A 9 4.91 5.51 15.55
CA GLY A 9 3.72 5.64 14.73
C GLY A 9 3.35 4.33 14.05
N PHE A 10 4.32 3.61 13.50
CA PHE A 10 4.10 2.29 12.91
C PHE A 10 3.66 1.27 13.97
N ARG A 11 4.33 1.25 15.13
CA ARG A 11 3.92 0.41 16.27
C ARG A 11 2.47 0.67 16.66
N GLU A 12 2.06 1.93 16.73
CA GLU A 12 0.68 2.29 17.06
C GLU A 12 -0.30 1.80 16.01
N ILE A 13 0.03 1.92 14.72
CA ILE A 13 -0.79 1.38 13.62
C ILE A 13 -0.96 -0.14 13.75
N LEU A 14 0.12 -0.86 14.05
CA LEU A 14 0.08 -2.32 14.25
C LEU A 14 -0.77 -2.71 15.45
N LEU A 15 -0.59 -2.06 16.58
CA LEU A 15 -1.36 -2.33 17.79
C LEU A 15 -2.85 -2.05 17.58
N ASN A 16 -3.18 -0.99 16.85
CA ASN A 16 -4.56 -0.69 16.45
C ASN A 16 -5.11 -1.76 15.52
N SER A 17 -4.32 -2.22 14.54
CA SER A 17 -4.75 -3.30 13.64
C SER A 17 -5.07 -4.58 14.40
N ILE A 18 -4.28 -4.94 15.42
CA ILE A 18 -4.53 -6.10 16.29
C ILE A 18 -5.77 -5.88 17.15
N ASN A 19 -5.91 -4.69 17.77
CA ASN A 19 -7.03 -4.38 18.64
C ASN A 19 -8.39 -4.31 17.93
N HIS A 20 -8.38 -3.96 16.64
CA HIS A 20 -9.60 -3.77 15.85
C HIS A 20 -9.83 -4.86 14.80
N LYS A 21 -8.96 -5.87 14.73
CA LYS A 21 -9.16 -7.02 13.86
C LYS A 21 -10.40 -7.81 14.22
N GLN A 22 -11.15 -8.24 13.22
CA GLN A 22 -12.20 -9.26 13.37
C GLN A 22 -11.56 -10.65 13.31
N TYR A 23 -11.52 -11.35 14.46
CA TYR A 23 -10.84 -12.65 14.57
C TYR A 23 -11.71 -13.84 14.17
N GLU A 24 -13.00 -13.62 13.94
CA GLU A 24 -13.93 -14.66 13.47
C GLU A 24 -13.59 -15.15 12.07
N GLU A 25 -13.04 -14.26 11.25
CA GLU A 25 -12.50 -14.61 9.94
C GLU A 25 -10.99 -14.85 10.02
N ASN A 26 -10.51 -15.90 9.35
CA ASN A 26 -9.11 -16.31 9.41
C ASN A 26 -8.15 -15.46 8.55
N ASN A 27 -8.56 -14.26 8.16
CA ASN A 27 -7.72 -13.37 7.36
C ASN A 27 -6.58 -12.81 8.21
N PRO A 28 -5.31 -12.95 7.83
CA PRO A 28 -4.19 -12.34 8.55
C PRO A 28 -4.18 -10.82 8.41
N ILE A 29 -3.53 -10.13 9.34
CA ILE A 29 -3.14 -8.72 9.12
C ILE A 29 -2.10 -8.71 8.01
N GLN A 30 -2.31 -7.87 7.00
CA GLN A 30 -1.42 -7.76 5.85
C GLN A 30 -0.59 -6.48 5.95
N ILE A 31 0.69 -6.59 5.70
CA ILE A 31 1.64 -5.48 5.68
C ILE A 31 2.36 -5.53 4.35
N SER A 32 2.18 -4.49 3.53
CA SER A 32 2.88 -4.34 2.26
C SER A 32 3.80 -3.13 2.32
N ILE A 33 5.08 -3.35 2.07
CA ILE A 33 6.11 -2.29 2.13
C ILE A 33 6.70 -2.10 0.74
N TYR A 34 6.63 -0.87 0.26
CA TYR A 34 7.20 -0.40 -1.00
C TYR A 34 8.20 0.71 -0.73
N ASP A 35 8.99 1.08 -1.70
CA ASP A 35 9.97 2.16 -1.56
C ASP A 35 9.33 3.52 -1.25
N ASP A 36 8.12 3.76 -1.77
CA ASP A 36 7.39 5.03 -1.72
C ASP A 36 6.18 5.02 -0.78
N LYS A 37 5.81 3.86 -0.24
CA LYS A 37 4.60 3.71 0.59
C LYS A 37 4.59 2.42 1.38
N MET A 38 3.75 2.38 2.41
CA MET A 38 3.46 1.18 3.17
C MET A 38 1.96 1.08 3.42
N TYR A 39 1.44 -0.13 3.38
CA TYR A 39 0.06 -0.44 3.74
C TYR A 39 0.03 -1.39 4.92
N VAL A 40 -0.92 -1.15 5.81
CA VAL A 40 -1.31 -2.10 6.85
C VAL A 40 -2.81 -2.30 6.71
N TRP A 41 -3.23 -3.53 6.45
CA TRP A 41 -4.63 -3.90 6.34
C TRP A 41 -5.00 -4.90 7.42
N ASN A 42 -6.17 -4.74 8.01
CA ASN A 42 -6.80 -5.72 8.88
C ASN A 42 -8.27 -5.87 8.54
N ASP A 43 -8.75 -7.09 8.63
CA ASP A 43 -10.17 -7.37 8.61
C ASP A 43 -10.83 -6.79 9.86
N GLY A 44 -12.02 -6.20 9.68
CA GLY A 44 -12.77 -5.59 10.77
C GLY A 44 -13.58 -4.39 10.32
N LYS A 45 -14.47 -3.95 11.19
CA LYS A 45 -15.32 -2.78 10.98
C LYS A 45 -14.71 -1.56 11.66
N PHE A 46 -14.77 -0.45 11.00
CA PHE A 46 -14.44 0.83 11.64
C PHE A 46 -15.62 1.25 12.53
N PRO A 47 -15.37 1.76 13.75
CA PRO A 47 -16.45 2.24 14.62
C PRO A 47 -17.28 3.33 13.95
N ASP A 48 -18.61 3.12 13.85
CA ASP A 48 -19.52 4.04 13.18
C ASP A 48 -19.60 5.41 13.89
N GLU A 49 -19.25 5.43 15.19
CA GLU A 49 -19.31 6.63 16.02
C GLU A 49 -18.13 7.59 15.78
N ILE A 50 -17.08 7.14 15.07
CA ILE A 50 -15.89 7.97 14.81
C ILE A 50 -15.92 8.44 13.35
N ALA A 51 -16.12 9.76 13.16
CA ALA A 51 -15.98 10.32 11.82
C ALA A 51 -14.51 10.25 11.36
N LYS A 52 -14.25 9.88 10.10
CA LYS A 52 -12.88 9.77 9.54
C LYS A 52 -12.04 11.02 9.78
N GLN A 53 -12.65 12.19 9.68
CA GLN A 53 -12.02 13.50 9.90
C GLN A 53 -11.60 13.76 11.36
N ASP A 54 -12.19 13.03 12.29
CA ASP A 54 -11.92 13.17 13.73
C ASP A 54 -10.95 12.12 14.27
N LEU A 55 -10.50 11.21 13.40
CA LEU A 55 -9.61 10.12 13.77
C LEU A 55 -8.30 10.60 14.42
N PHE A 56 -7.74 11.71 13.93
CA PHE A 56 -6.51 12.32 14.45
C PHE A 56 -6.75 13.33 15.58
N LYS A 57 -8.01 13.49 16.01
CA LYS A 57 -8.38 14.28 17.19
C LYS A 57 -8.55 13.36 18.40
N LYS A 58 -8.64 13.95 19.58
CA LYS A 58 -8.93 13.21 20.80
C LYS A 58 -10.34 12.61 20.73
N HIS A 59 -10.44 11.30 20.77
CA HIS A 59 -11.70 10.56 20.80
C HIS A 59 -11.61 9.41 21.80
N TYR A 60 -12.76 8.88 22.21
CA TYR A 60 -12.78 7.67 23.03
C TYR A 60 -12.39 6.47 22.17
N SER A 61 -11.41 5.69 22.64
CA SER A 61 -11.08 4.42 22.03
C SER A 61 -12.17 3.40 22.37
N LYS A 62 -12.69 2.74 21.34
CA LYS A 62 -13.63 1.64 21.49
C LYS A 62 -13.05 0.43 20.76
N PRO A 63 -12.13 -0.30 21.42
CA PRO A 63 -11.46 -1.43 20.79
C PRO A 63 -12.49 -2.53 20.49
N TYR A 64 -12.36 -3.12 19.31
CA TYR A 64 -13.20 -4.27 18.92
C TYR A 64 -12.88 -5.50 19.81
N ASN A 65 -11.61 -5.60 20.24
CA ASN A 65 -11.13 -6.67 21.12
C ASN A 65 -10.69 -6.10 22.48
N PRO A 66 -11.62 -5.84 23.42
CA PRO A 66 -11.32 -5.16 24.68
C PRO A 66 -10.34 -5.92 25.58
N LEU A 67 -10.33 -7.26 25.54
CA LEU A 67 -9.38 -8.05 26.30
C LEU A 67 -7.96 -7.93 25.79
N ILE A 68 -7.78 -7.86 24.47
CA ILE A 68 -6.47 -7.62 23.85
C ILE A 68 -5.98 -6.21 24.21
N ALA A 69 -6.85 -5.21 24.08
CA ALA A 69 -6.52 -3.83 24.44
C ALA A 69 -6.14 -3.70 25.92
N GLN A 70 -6.86 -4.36 26.83
CA GLN A 70 -6.53 -4.40 28.23
C GLN A 70 -5.17 -5.06 28.52
N THR A 71 -4.87 -6.14 27.79
CA THR A 71 -3.58 -6.83 27.91
C THR A 71 -2.45 -5.93 27.44
N PHE A 72 -2.60 -5.26 26.30
CA PHE A 72 -1.62 -4.31 25.80
C PHE A 72 -1.42 -3.12 26.74
N PHE A 73 -2.48 -2.62 27.34
CA PHE A 73 -2.40 -1.56 28.35
C PHE A 73 -1.61 -2.02 29.59
N LYS A 74 -1.94 -3.19 30.15
CA LYS A 74 -1.22 -3.74 31.31
C LYS A 74 0.24 -4.04 31.02
N ALA A 75 0.57 -4.44 29.78
CA ALA A 75 1.92 -4.67 29.32
C ALA A 75 2.69 -3.40 28.97
N GLY A 76 2.06 -2.21 29.05
CA GLY A 76 2.69 -0.95 28.68
C GLY A 76 2.89 -0.74 27.19
N PHE A 77 2.21 -1.51 26.34
CA PHE A 77 2.31 -1.37 24.89
C PHE A 77 1.47 -0.22 24.36
N ILE A 78 0.33 0.04 24.96
CA ILE A 78 -0.52 1.19 24.67
C ILE A 78 -0.70 2.04 25.92
N GLU A 79 -0.81 3.34 25.70
CA GLU A 79 -1.15 4.27 26.76
C GLU A 79 -2.67 4.37 26.94
N SER A 80 -3.10 5.16 27.92
CA SER A 80 -4.52 5.36 28.18
C SER A 80 -5.25 5.92 26.94
N TRP A 81 -6.32 5.32 26.63
CA TRP A 81 -7.48 5.59 25.78
C TRP A 81 -7.39 6.78 24.80
N GLY A 82 -7.34 6.46 23.49
CA GLY A 82 -7.63 7.42 22.43
C GLY A 82 -6.51 8.38 22.01
N ARG A 83 -5.26 8.16 22.43
CA ARG A 83 -4.12 9.02 22.05
C ARG A 83 -3.23 8.45 20.92
N GLY A 84 -3.52 7.27 20.42
CA GLY A 84 -2.68 6.61 19.43
C GLY A 84 -2.51 7.43 18.16
N PHE A 85 -3.60 7.93 17.61
CA PHE A 85 -3.56 8.76 16.40
C PHE A 85 -2.94 10.15 16.64
N GLU A 86 -3.05 10.70 17.86
CA GLU A 86 -2.36 11.94 18.22
C GLU A 86 -0.84 11.76 18.22
N LYS A 87 -0.34 10.60 18.67
CA LYS A 87 1.08 10.25 18.59
C LYS A 87 1.55 10.13 17.14
N ILE A 88 0.80 9.38 16.32
CA ILE A 88 1.10 9.26 14.89
C ILE A 88 1.18 10.65 14.25
N ARG A 89 0.22 11.53 14.55
CA ARG A 89 0.22 12.91 14.03
C ARG A 89 1.47 13.68 14.42
N LYS A 90 1.82 13.67 15.73
CA LYS A 90 3.01 14.38 16.24
C LYS A 90 4.29 13.88 15.57
N GLU A 91 4.44 12.58 15.40
CA GLU A 91 5.61 12.01 14.72
C GLU A 91 5.64 12.41 13.24
N CYS A 92 4.50 12.34 12.54
CA CYS A 92 4.46 12.79 11.15
C CYS A 92 4.85 14.27 11.02
N GLU A 93 4.37 15.14 11.93
CA GLU A 93 4.74 16.55 11.98
C GLU A 93 6.24 16.74 12.25
N GLU A 94 6.80 16.01 13.22
CA GLU A 94 8.22 16.08 13.61
C GLU A 94 9.16 15.67 12.47
N TYR A 95 8.79 14.65 11.71
CA TYR A 95 9.63 14.11 10.62
C TYR A 95 9.24 14.61 9.22
N GLY A 96 8.28 15.52 9.13
CA GLY A 96 7.82 16.09 7.86
C GLY A 96 7.18 15.03 6.94
N ALA A 97 6.61 13.97 7.53
CA ALA A 97 5.89 12.95 6.78
C ALA A 97 4.41 13.32 6.66
N PRO A 98 3.74 12.96 5.55
CA PRO A 98 2.30 13.11 5.44
C PRO A 98 1.56 12.26 6.49
N LEU A 99 0.40 12.73 6.94
CA LEU A 99 -0.47 11.92 7.80
C LEU A 99 -0.92 10.65 7.07
N PRO A 100 -0.96 9.50 7.76
CA PRO A 100 -1.48 8.27 7.19
C PRO A 100 -2.93 8.45 6.70
N LYS A 101 -3.24 7.85 5.56
CA LYS A 101 -4.61 7.78 5.07
C LYS A 101 -5.26 6.51 5.57
N VAL A 102 -6.43 6.64 6.18
CA VAL A 102 -7.25 5.51 6.61
C VAL A 102 -8.39 5.31 5.64
N GLU A 103 -8.43 4.15 5.00
CA GLU A 103 -9.47 3.74 4.08
C GLU A 103 -10.29 2.63 4.72
N ILE A 104 -11.61 2.83 4.71
CA ILE A 104 -12.58 1.87 5.24
C ILE A 104 -13.26 1.24 4.03
N LYS A 105 -13.14 -0.07 3.93
CA LYS A 105 -13.78 -0.90 2.90
C LYS A 105 -14.77 -1.85 3.55
N SER A 106 -15.64 -2.45 2.76
CA SER A 106 -16.60 -3.45 3.25
C SER A 106 -15.92 -4.65 3.92
N SER A 107 -14.69 -4.96 3.52
CA SER A 107 -13.90 -6.09 4.01
C SER A 107 -12.90 -5.75 5.11
N GLY A 108 -12.70 -4.48 5.46
CA GLY A 108 -11.73 -4.14 6.49
C GLY A 108 -11.24 -2.70 6.46
N VAL A 109 -10.21 -2.44 7.25
CA VAL A 109 -9.58 -1.13 7.40
C VAL A 109 -8.16 -1.19 6.86
N MET A 110 -7.81 -0.23 6.01
CA MET A 110 -6.48 -0.08 5.47
C MET A 110 -5.87 1.25 5.88
N VAL A 111 -4.65 1.21 6.36
CA VAL A 111 -3.83 2.38 6.68
C VAL A 111 -2.70 2.48 5.69
N LYS A 112 -2.67 3.56 4.91
CA LYS A 112 -1.60 3.89 3.97
C LYS A 112 -0.67 4.93 4.57
N CYS A 113 0.61 4.63 4.67
CA CYS A 113 1.67 5.53 5.09
C CYS A 113 2.56 5.88 3.90
N VAL A 114 2.94 7.15 3.80
CA VAL A 114 3.87 7.66 2.78
C VAL A 114 5.05 8.29 3.51
N PRO A 115 6.29 8.02 3.11
CA PRO A 115 7.46 8.60 3.75
C PRO A 115 7.58 10.11 3.50
N SER A 116 8.45 10.77 4.27
CA SER A 116 8.72 12.20 4.09
C SER A 116 9.41 12.46 2.73
N LYS A 117 9.25 13.69 2.21
CA LYS A 117 9.94 14.12 0.99
C LYS A 117 11.46 13.97 1.10
N VAL A 118 12.02 14.29 2.26
CA VAL A 118 13.46 14.16 2.54
C VAL A 118 13.92 12.70 2.39
N TYR A 119 13.13 11.75 2.88
CA TYR A 119 13.44 10.33 2.72
C TYR A 119 13.40 9.90 1.25
N MET A 120 12.41 10.36 0.49
CA MET A 120 12.30 10.06 -0.94
C MET A 120 13.48 10.63 -1.74
N GLU A 121 13.89 11.86 -1.47
CA GLU A 121 15.08 12.46 -2.08
C GLU A 121 16.37 11.70 -1.75
N LEU A 122 16.49 11.18 -0.52
CA LEU A 122 17.63 10.34 -0.13
C LEU A 122 17.62 9.00 -0.87
N LEU A 123 16.46 8.37 -0.98
CA LEU A 123 16.30 7.13 -1.74
C LEU A 123 16.68 7.30 -3.21
N ASP A 124 16.22 8.36 -3.85
CA ASP A 124 16.54 8.66 -5.24
C ASP A 124 18.06 8.88 -5.42
N LYS A 125 18.69 9.59 -4.50
CA LYS A 125 20.15 9.77 -4.49
C LYS A 125 20.93 8.47 -4.28
N MET A 126 20.38 7.55 -3.50
CA MET A 126 20.99 6.22 -3.27
C MET A 126 20.82 5.31 -4.49
N LYS A 127 19.64 5.32 -5.13
CA LYS A 127 19.36 4.54 -6.33
C LYS A 127 20.19 5.00 -7.54
N GLY A 128 20.48 6.28 -7.64
CA GLY A 128 21.37 6.82 -8.69
C GLY A 128 22.84 6.44 -8.53
N LYS A 129 23.23 5.77 -7.46
CA LYS A 129 24.63 5.33 -7.17
C LYS A 129 24.84 3.83 -7.22
N ASN A 130 23.78 3.04 -7.29
CA ASN A 130 23.87 1.59 -7.32
C ASN A 130 23.31 1.06 -8.64
N ASP A 131 24.13 0.25 -9.32
CA ASP A 131 23.67 -0.63 -10.40
C ASP A 131 22.44 -1.43 -9.97
N PRO A 132 21.55 -1.79 -10.91
CA PRO A 132 20.33 -2.50 -10.57
C PRO A 132 20.68 -3.89 -10.01
N VAL A 133 20.66 -4.03 -8.70
CA VAL A 133 20.61 -5.33 -8.07
C VAL A 133 19.26 -5.92 -8.42
N ASN A 134 19.29 -6.87 -9.36
CA ASN A 134 18.17 -7.74 -9.66
C ASN A 134 17.90 -8.63 -8.46
N ASP A 135 17.06 -8.20 -7.57
CA ASP A 135 16.45 -9.10 -6.60
C ASP A 135 15.02 -9.42 -7.09
N PRO A 136 14.77 -10.65 -7.57
CA PRO A 136 13.42 -11.06 -7.91
C PRO A 136 12.69 -11.43 -6.61
N VAL A 137 12.16 -10.45 -5.90
CA VAL A 137 11.16 -10.74 -4.88
C VAL A 137 9.88 -11.15 -5.61
N ASN A 138 9.77 -12.44 -5.86
CA ASN A 138 8.53 -13.11 -6.20
C ASN A 138 7.71 -13.27 -4.91
N ASP A 139 7.05 -12.21 -4.51
CA ASP A 139 5.95 -12.33 -3.56
C ASP A 139 4.64 -12.20 -4.34
N PRO A 140 3.83 -13.27 -4.44
CA PRO A 140 2.48 -13.17 -4.95
C PRO A 140 1.59 -12.60 -3.84
N VAL A 141 1.76 -11.33 -3.52
CA VAL A 141 0.76 -10.64 -2.70
C VAL A 141 -0.44 -10.39 -3.61
N ASN A 142 -1.45 -11.22 -3.46
CA ASN A 142 -2.80 -10.89 -3.88
C ASN A 142 -3.22 -9.64 -3.10
N ASP A 143 -3.00 -8.49 -3.69
CA ASP A 143 -3.46 -7.21 -3.15
C ASP A 143 -4.96 -7.10 -3.42
N PRO A 144 -5.86 -7.25 -2.42
CA PRO A 144 -7.30 -7.11 -2.62
C PRO A 144 -7.72 -5.63 -2.66
N VAL A 145 -6.79 -4.74 -2.98
CA VAL A 145 -7.03 -3.31 -2.90
C VAL A 145 -7.10 -2.72 -4.30
N ASN A 146 -8.30 -2.38 -4.75
CA ASN A 146 -8.54 -1.40 -5.81
C ASN A 146 -8.11 -0.01 -5.30
N ASP A 147 -6.80 0.24 -5.22
CA ASP A 147 -6.27 1.60 -5.25
C ASP A 147 -6.62 2.18 -6.64
N PRO A 148 -7.05 3.42 -6.79
CA PRO A 148 -7.14 4.02 -8.12
C PRO A 148 -5.75 3.86 -8.74
N VAL A 149 -5.68 3.06 -9.79
CA VAL A 149 -4.44 2.51 -10.35
C VAL A 149 -3.54 3.69 -10.68
N ASN A 150 -2.55 3.94 -9.82
CA ASN A 150 -1.56 4.97 -10.09
C ASN A 150 -0.57 4.42 -11.12
N LEU A 151 -1.01 4.46 -12.38
CA LEU A 151 -0.24 4.01 -13.52
C LEU A 151 1.01 4.89 -13.64
N ASP A 152 2.16 4.25 -13.70
CA ASP A 152 3.38 4.98 -14.03
C ASP A 152 3.39 5.43 -15.51
N GLU A 153 4.34 6.27 -15.86
CA GLU A 153 4.42 6.85 -17.21
C GLU A 153 4.55 5.78 -18.31
N ILE A 154 5.26 4.70 -18.03
CA ILE A 154 5.42 3.58 -18.97
C ILE A 154 4.11 2.82 -19.13
N GLU A 155 3.40 2.56 -18.05
CA GLU A 155 2.10 1.88 -18.07
C GLU A 155 1.04 2.70 -18.82
N ARG A 156 1.04 4.01 -18.65
CA ARG A 156 0.17 4.91 -19.44
C ARG A 156 0.48 4.84 -20.92
N LYS A 157 1.77 4.89 -21.32
CA LYS A 157 2.18 4.73 -22.71
C LYS A 157 1.79 3.38 -23.29
N ILE A 158 1.92 2.30 -22.51
CA ILE A 158 1.48 0.96 -22.93
C ILE A 158 -0.02 0.95 -23.19
N LEU A 159 -0.85 1.58 -22.34
CA LEU A 159 -2.29 1.64 -22.53
C LEU A 159 -2.67 2.45 -23.78
N GLU A 160 -2.01 3.56 -24.04
CA GLU A 160 -2.22 4.35 -25.27
C GLU A 160 -1.92 3.51 -26.50
N ILE A 161 -0.79 2.80 -26.53
CA ILE A 161 -0.43 1.94 -27.64
C ILE A 161 -1.43 0.76 -27.81
N ILE A 162 -1.87 0.16 -26.71
CA ILE A 162 -2.88 -0.91 -26.74
C ILE A 162 -4.23 -0.38 -27.27
N LYS A 163 -4.60 0.85 -26.93
CA LYS A 163 -5.82 1.49 -27.40
C LYS A 163 -5.81 1.67 -28.91
N ASP A 164 -4.66 2.01 -29.47
CA ASP A 164 -4.49 2.18 -30.92
C ASP A 164 -4.33 0.83 -31.65
N ASN A 165 -3.70 -0.14 -31.01
CA ASN A 165 -3.49 -1.49 -31.56
C ASN A 165 -3.65 -2.56 -30.50
N ALA A 166 -4.87 -3.07 -30.36
CA ALA A 166 -5.19 -4.14 -29.40
C ALA A 166 -4.45 -5.47 -29.64
N SER A 167 -3.93 -5.70 -30.83
CA SER A 167 -3.22 -6.95 -31.19
C SER A 167 -1.71 -6.85 -30.98
N ILE A 168 -1.21 -5.75 -30.46
CA ILE A 168 0.22 -5.51 -30.28
C ILE A 168 0.90 -6.59 -29.43
N THR A 169 2.08 -7.00 -29.87
CA THR A 169 2.87 -8.02 -29.19
C THR A 169 3.83 -7.40 -28.17
N ARG A 170 4.30 -8.23 -27.20
CA ARG A 170 5.34 -7.81 -26.24
C ARG A 170 6.60 -7.29 -26.92
N LYS A 171 6.99 -7.94 -28.00
CA LYS A 171 8.19 -7.59 -28.79
C LYS A 171 8.06 -6.24 -29.49
N GLU A 172 6.88 -5.93 -29.99
CA GLU A 172 6.59 -4.62 -30.59
C GLU A 172 6.54 -3.52 -29.55
N LEU A 173 5.90 -3.76 -28.39
CA LEU A 173 5.93 -2.82 -27.25
C LEU A 173 7.37 -2.55 -26.78
N SER A 174 8.20 -3.59 -26.71
CA SER A 174 9.62 -3.49 -26.36
C SER A 174 10.37 -2.54 -27.32
N ARG A 175 10.13 -2.69 -28.62
CA ARG A 175 10.77 -1.84 -29.64
C ARG A 175 10.25 -0.39 -29.61
N LEU A 176 8.93 -0.20 -29.48
CA LEU A 176 8.32 1.13 -29.50
C LEU A 176 8.69 1.97 -28.28
N LEU A 177 8.87 1.32 -27.13
CA LEU A 177 9.17 2.01 -25.86
C LEU A 177 10.67 1.98 -25.52
N ASP A 178 11.49 1.34 -26.34
CA ASP A 178 12.94 1.14 -26.13
C ASP A 178 13.25 0.52 -24.75
N LEU A 179 12.48 -0.54 -24.41
CA LEU A 179 12.56 -1.25 -23.15
C LEU A 179 12.78 -2.74 -23.37
N SER A 180 13.40 -3.44 -22.41
CA SER A 180 13.55 -4.88 -22.51
C SER A 180 12.19 -5.60 -22.51
N GLU A 181 12.11 -6.75 -23.20
CA GLU A 181 10.89 -7.59 -23.20
C GLU A 181 10.52 -8.05 -21.77
N ALA A 182 11.51 -8.22 -20.90
CA ALA A 182 11.30 -8.54 -19.49
C ALA A 182 10.59 -7.40 -18.75
N THR A 183 10.98 -6.15 -18.99
CA THR A 183 10.33 -4.97 -18.43
C THR A 183 8.88 -4.85 -18.92
N ILE A 184 8.65 -5.01 -20.22
CA ILE A 184 7.30 -4.99 -20.80
C ILE A 184 6.43 -6.11 -20.22
N LYS A 185 6.98 -7.34 -20.09
CA LYS A 185 6.27 -8.47 -19.47
C LYS A 185 5.81 -8.12 -18.05
N ARG A 186 6.70 -7.54 -17.24
CA ARG A 186 6.39 -7.12 -15.87
C ARG A 186 5.29 -6.07 -15.83
N LYS A 187 5.38 -5.04 -16.69
CA LYS A 187 4.37 -3.97 -16.77
C LYS A 187 3.00 -4.47 -17.22
N LEU A 188 2.94 -5.33 -18.23
CA LEU A 188 1.71 -5.98 -18.67
C LEU A 188 1.11 -6.88 -17.57
N SER A 189 1.95 -7.61 -16.81
CA SER A 189 1.49 -8.40 -15.68
C SER A 189 0.89 -7.52 -14.59
N ASN A 190 1.52 -6.39 -14.28
CA ASN A 190 1.01 -5.42 -13.32
C ASN A 190 -0.36 -4.86 -13.74
N LEU A 191 -0.49 -4.42 -14.99
CA LEU A 191 -1.76 -3.92 -15.54
C LEU A 191 -2.87 -5.00 -15.51
N LYS A 192 -2.54 -6.26 -15.76
CA LYS A 192 -3.48 -7.40 -15.63
C LYS A 192 -3.91 -7.62 -14.18
N GLN A 193 -2.96 -7.62 -13.25
CA GLN A 193 -3.20 -7.84 -11.83
C GLN A 193 -4.12 -6.77 -11.23
N HIS A 194 -4.02 -5.53 -11.72
CA HIS A 194 -4.89 -4.43 -11.32
C HIS A 194 -6.19 -4.34 -12.11
N ASN A 195 -6.53 -5.36 -12.90
CA ASN A 195 -7.73 -5.37 -13.73
C ASN A 195 -7.86 -4.14 -14.64
N VAL A 196 -6.75 -3.60 -15.15
CA VAL A 196 -6.74 -2.48 -16.11
C VAL A 196 -6.83 -3.00 -17.53
N ILE A 197 -6.20 -4.15 -17.79
CA ILE A 197 -6.23 -4.84 -19.09
C ILE A 197 -6.46 -6.34 -18.90
N GLU A 198 -7.03 -6.96 -19.90
CA GLU A 198 -7.08 -8.43 -20.01
C GLU A 198 -6.58 -8.91 -21.36
N ARG A 199 -6.17 -10.17 -21.42
CA ARG A 199 -5.77 -10.83 -22.67
C ARG A 199 -6.90 -11.70 -23.17
N LEU A 200 -7.40 -11.42 -24.35
CA LEU A 200 -8.40 -12.24 -25.03
C LEU A 200 -7.71 -13.20 -26.00
N GLY A 201 -7.97 -14.48 -25.87
CA GLY A 201 -7.40 -15.52 -26.75
C GLY A 201 -6.02 -16.02 -26.33
N SER A 202 -5.29 -16.64 -27.26
CA SER A 202 -3.99 -17.26 -26.99
C SER A 202 -2.85 -16.23 -26.93
N ASP A 203 -1.72 -16.61 -26.28
CA ASP A 203 -0.53 -15.76 -26.19
C ASP A 203 0.04 -15.35 -27.55
N LYS A 204 -0.15 -16.14 -28.59
CA LYS A 204 0.38 -15.90 -29.95
C LYS A 204 -0.59 -15.14 -30.87
N LYS A 205 -1.90 -15.30 -30.69
CA LYS A 205 -2.93 -14.72 -31.58
C LYS A 205 -4.02 -13.95 -30.83
N GLY A 206 -3.81 -13.65 -29.55
CA GLY A 206 -4.79 -12.92 -28.75
C GLY A 206 -4.66 -11.40 -28.88
N SER A 207 -5.68 -10.71 -28.40
CA SER A 207 -5.70 -9.25 -28.31
C SER A 207 -5.79 -8.77 -26.85
N TRP A 208 -5.46 -7.53 -26.61
CA TRP A 208 -5.60 -6.87 -25.33
C TRP A 208 -6.94 -6.14 -25.27
N ARG A 209 -7.61 -6.20 -24.13
CA ARG A 209 -8.80 -5.38 -23.84
C ARG A 209 -8.50 -4.53 -22.62
N ILE A 210 -8.81 -3.25 -22.72
CA ILE A 210 -8.77 -2.32 -21.59
C ILE A 210 -10.13 -2.45 -20.88
N LEU A 211 -10.12 -2.58 -19.56
CA LEU A 211 -11.28 -2.82 -18.71
C LEU A 211 -11.83 -1.52 -18.10
#